data_8f4470d7050d4e149a59c9cba59b40a1
#
_entry.id   8f4470d7050d4e149a59c9cba59b40a1
#
_cell.length_a   1.000
_cell.length_b   1.000
_cell.length_c   1.000
_cell.angle_alpha   90.00
_cell.angle_beta   90.00
_cell.angle_gamma   90.00
#
_symmetry.space_group_name_H-M   'P 1'
#
loop_
_entity.id
_entity.type
_entity.pdbx_description
1 polymer ?
#
loop_
_entity_poly.entity_id
_entity_poly.type
_entity_poly.pdbx_seq_one_letter_code
_entity_poly.pdbx_strand_id
1 'polypeptide(L)'
;MRRCLFLLLAVLAAQSAFGQKPEFVYDAGFEFYFDNREMDAGKEAFTRSMTINTAFLTPSVGLRIKQNARNVHQVMAGLDIIKNMGEYPVRTPAAAGSDDADRGLENTRLLREITLWYRFDLAFSKAKLTGVFGAYPRSLSQGNYSQAFWSDSLRHLDRNFDGALLQLQTSKAFFEVGCDWKGYQSEFRREEFVIFTYGEWTPKEWLTLGWAGTFHHFAGSYKYPGVVDDNLVEPFAQLNAGKMAGIQLLTLRLGWLQAMQRDRVQQSGTLTPGGAEVYAEARHWNISLVNRFYAGKNLMPLYTNPSVAGTSYGSDLYMGSPFYRIGQEAGKSGVYDRVEAWWQPRIASFLDLKLGTVFHFEDGFQGHQEVVSLIFSLDRILNKKPVKKVTKYQFKRII
;
A
#
# COMPACT_ATOMS: atom_id res chain seq x y z
N MET A 1 -36.26 -4.85 3.93
CA MET A 1 -36.80 -5.53 2.75
C MET A 1 -37.07 -4.62 1.54
N ARG A 2 -37.80 -3.50 1.64
CA ARG A 2 -38.08 -2.61 0.48
C ARG A 2 -36.83 -2.07 -0.24
N ARG A 3 -35.75 -1.74 0.46
CA ARG A 3 -34.49 -1.23 -0.16
C ARG A 3 -33.72 -2.30 -0.94
N CYS A 4 -33.73 -3.56 -0.50
CA CYS A 4 -33.15 -4.66 -1.25
C CYS A 4 -33.93 -4.98 -2.52
N LEU A 5 -35.26 -4.81 -2.48
CA LEU A 5 -36.11 -4.97 -3.66
C LEU A 5 -35.87 -3.90 -4.72
N PHE A 6 -35.60 -2.65 -4.30
CA PHE A 6 -35.24 -1.56 -5.22
C PHE A 6 -33.89 -1.80 -5.91
N LEU A 7 -32.88 -2.32 -5.20
CA LEU A 7 -31.61 -2.71 -5.77
C LEU A 7 -31.78 -3.87 -6.77
N LEU A 8 -32.59 -4.87 -6.43
CA LEU A 8 -32.89 -6.00 -7.33
C LEU A 8 -33.66 -5.54 -8.59
N LEU A 9 -34.61 -4.64 -8.44
CA LEU A 9 -35.36 -4.05 -9.55
C LEU A 9 -34.50 -3.12 -10.43
N ALA A 10 -33.57 -2.38 -9.84
CA ALA A 10 -32.59 -1.59 -10.58
C ALA A 10 -31.62 -2.46 -11.39
N VAL A 11 -31.19 -3.59 -10.84
CA VAL A 11 -30.37 -4.60 -11.55
C VAL A 11 -31.17 -5.26 -12.67
N LEU A 12 -32.46 -5.59 -12.45
CA LEU A 12 -33.33 -6.17 -13.46
C LEU A 12 -33.71 -5.17 -14.58
N ALA A 13 -33.88 -3.89 -14.23
CA ALA A 13 -34.11 -2.82 -15.22
C ALA A 13 -32.86 -2.54 -16.05
N ALA A 14 -31.66 -2.66 -15.48
CA ALA A 14 -30.40 -2.57 -16.21
C ALA A 14 -30.23 -3.73 -17.21
N GLN A 15 -30.83 -4.90 -17.00
CA GLN A 15 -30.78 -6.02 -17.95
C GLN A 15 -31.45 -5.72 -19.29
N SER A 16 -32.50 -4.91 -19.30
CA SER A 16 -33.19 -4.52 -20.54
C SER A 16 -32.47 -3.41 -21.33
N ALA A 17 -31.62 -2.63 -20.66
CA ALA A 17 -30.84 -1.55 -21.26
C ALA A 17 -29.48 -2.01 -21.83
N PHE A 18 -28.91 -3.11 -21.30
CA PHE A 18 -27.60 -3.61 -21.70
C PHE A 18 -27.74 -5.01 -22.27
N GLY A 19 -27.87 -5.22 -23.52
CA GLY A 19 -28.11 -6.49 -24.21
C GLY A 19 -27.23 -7.72 -23.83
N GLN A 20 -26.59 -7.73 -22.64
CA GLN A 20 -25.77 -8.82 -22.11
C GLN A 20 -26.15 -9.18 -20.68
N LYS A 21 -26.15 -10.49 -20.39
CA LYS A 21 -26.45 -11.02 -19.06
C LYS A 21 -25.33 -10.66 -18.05
N PRO A 22 -25.68 -10.19 -16.84
CA PRO A 22 -24.69 -10.01 -15.76
C PRO A 22 -24.04 -11.35 -15.40
N GLU A 23 -22.74 -11.34 -15.22
CA GLU A 23 -21.97 -12.48 -14.71
C GLU A 23 -21.80 -12.32 -13.20
N PHE A 24 -22.12 -13.34 -12.42
CA PHE A 24 -21.76 -13.39 -11.02
C PHE A 24 -20.25 -13.62 -10.90
N VAL A 25 -19.60 -12.79 -10.08
CA VAL A 25 -18.15 -12.87 -9.82
C VAL A 25 -17.91 -12.96 -8.32
N TYR A 26 -16.93 -13.75 -7.94
CA TYR A 26 -16.54 -13.91 -6.55
C TYR A 26 -15.05 -14.21 -6.47
N ASP A 27 -14.45 -13.84 -5.35
CA ASP A 27 -13.05 -14.08 -5.02
C ASP A 27 -12.92 -14.30 -3.51
N ALA A 28 -11.87 -14.99 -3.09
CA ALA A 28 -11.45 -15.07 -1.72
C ALA A 28 -9.92 -15.23 -1.67
N GLY A 29 -9.27 -14.26 -1.06
CA GLY A 29 -7.87 -14.32 -0.69
C GLY A 29 -7.73 -14.79 0.75
N PHE A 30 -6.78 -15.68 1.01
CA PHE A 30 -6.30 -15.98 2.35
C PHE A 30 -4.80 -15.76 2.38
N GLU A 31 -4.32 -15.03 3.38
CA GLU A 31 -2.89 -14.84 3.61
C GLU A 31 -2.57 -15.14 5.07
N PHE A 32 -1.56 -15.95 5.29
CA PHE A 32 -0.90 -16.08 6.57
C PHE A 32 0.41 -15.30 6.47
N TYR A 33 0.63 -14.39 7.41
CA TYR A 33 1.79 -13.52 7.46
C TYR A 33 2.46 -13.60 8.82
N PHE A 34 3.76 -13.86 8.80
CA PHE A 34 4.65 -13.85 9.96
C PHE A 34 5.83 -12.93 9.66
N ASP A 35 6.16 -12.04 10.59
CA ASP A 35 7.28 -11.10 10.50
C ASP A 35 7.88 -10.97 11.90
N ASN A 36 9.04 -11.57 12.11
CA ASN A 36 9.80 -11.42 13.34
C ASN A 36 10.82 -10.30 13.12
N ARG A 37 10.78 -9.29 13.95
CA ARG A 37 11.64 -8.10 13.90
C ARG A 37 12.54 -8.08 15.12
N GLU A 38 13.83 -8.18 14.88
CA GLU A 38 14.88 -8.06 15.89
C GLU A 38 15.68 -6.79 15.61
N MET A 39 15.42 -5.73 16.40
CA MET A 39 16.04 -4.41 16.22
C MET A 39 16.94 -4.09 17.39
N ASP A 40 18.02 -3.36 17.13
CA ASP A 40 18.95 -2.91 18.17
C ASP A 40 18.22 -1.98 19.15
N ALA A 41 18.20 -2.36 20.43
CA ALA A 41 17.54 -1.65 21.52
C ALA A 41 18.04 -0.20 21.70
N GLY A 42 19.26 0.11 21.27
CA GLY A 42 19.80 1.48 21.29
C GLY A 42 19.22 2.41 20.24
N LYS A 43 18.46 1.87 19.27
CA LYS A 43 17.94 2.61 18.10
C LYS A 43 16.45 2.37 17.86
N GLU A 44 15.67 2.19 18.90
CA GLU A 44 14.19 2.07 18.87
C GLU A 44 13.46 3.23 18.13
N ALA A 45 14.24 4.21 17.69
CA ALA A 45 13.72 5.33 16.92
C ALA A 45 13.04 4.93 15.60
N PHE A 46 13.40 3.77 15.02
CA PHE A 46 12.85 3.31 13.75
C PHE A 46 11.63 2.40 13.93
N THR A 47 11.81 1.34 14.71
CA THR A 47 10.74 0.37 15.01
C THR A 47 11.17 -0.44 16.22
N ARG A 48 10.21 -1.00 16.93
CA ARG A 48 10.48 -1.88 18.05
C ARG A 48 10.67 -3.32 17.58
N SER A 49 11.47 -4.10 18.32
CA SER A 49 11.47 -5.55 18.19
C SER A 49 10.07 -6.06 18.50
N MET A 50 9.50 -6.82 17.58
CA MET A 50 8.17 -7.40 17.71
C MET A 50 7.98 -8.57 16.75
N THR A 51 7.09 -9.47 17.10
CA THR A 51 6.63 -10.52 16.19
C THR A 51 5.20 -10.24 15.75
N ILE A 52 5.00 -10.09 14.45
CA ILE A 52 3.69 -9.98 13.82
C ILE A 52 3.33 -11.36 13.28
N ASN A 53 2.18 -11.88 13.70
CA ASN A 53 1.67 -13.16 13.24
C ASN A 53 0.17 -13.03 12.99
N THR A 54 -0.20 -12.95 11.71
CA THR A 54 -1.56 -12.52 11.32
C THR A 54 -2.10 -13.39 10.20
N ALA A 55 -3.37 -13.73 10.27
CA ALA A 55 -4.12 -14.31 9.17
C ALA A 55 -5.14 -13.30 8.63
N PHE A 56 -5.20 -13.20 7.32
CA PHE A 56 -6.13 -12.35 6.57
C PHE A 56 -7.06 -13.23 5.73
N LEU A 57 -8.33 -12.86 5.70
CA LEU A 57 -9.32 -13.48 4.81
C LEU A 57 -10.16 -12.38 4.15
N THR A 58 -10.14 -12.33 2.82
CA THR A 58 -10.79 -11.28 2.04
C THR A 58 -11.80 -11.83 1.04
N PRO A 59 -12.95 -12.39 1.50
CA PRO A 59 -13.99 -12.85 0.61
C PRO A 59 -14.72 -11.68 -0.04
N SER A 60 -15.05 -11.81 -1.31
CA SER A 60 -15.81 -10.80 -2.06
C SER A 60 -16.73 -11.44 -3.10
N VAL A 61 -17.84 -10.79 -3.34
CA VAL A 61 -18.85 -11.21 -4.33
C VAL A 61 -19.33 -10.00 -5.12
N GLY A 62 -19.82 -10.21 -6.32
CA GLY A 62 -20.30 -9.10 -7.12
C GLY A 62 -20.90 -9.49 -8.46
N LEU A 63 -21.19 -8.48 -9.25
CA LEU A 63 -21.72 -8.60 -10.60
C LEU A 63 -20.82 -7.90 -11.60
N ARG A 64 -20.57 -8.56 -12.71
CA ARG A 64 -19.85 -8.02 -13.86
C ARG A 64 -20.78 -7.94 -15.07
N ILE A 65 -20.81 -6.78 -15.70
CA ILE A 65 -21.57 -6.52 -16.92
C ILE A 65 -20.58 -6.17 -18.02
N LYS A 66 -20.57 -6.95 -19.09
CA LYS A 66 -19.84 -6.64 -20.32
C LYS A 66 -20.78 -5.88 -21.24
N GLN A 67 -20.71 -4.55 -21.25
CA GLN A 67 -21.53 -3.73 -22.14
C GLN A 67 -21.23 -4.04 -23.61
N ASN A 68 -19.96 -4.28 -23.93
CA ASN A 68 -19.46 -4.75 -25.20
C ASN A 68 -18.05 -5.38 -25.03
N ALA A 69 -17.38 -5.75 -26.11
CA ALA A 69 -16.03 -6.33 -26.05
C ALA A 69 -14.96 -5.38 -25.44
N ARG A 70 -15.23 -4.08 -25.35
CA ARG A 70 -14.30 -3.04 -24.90
C ARG A 70 -14.65 -2.47 -23.52
N ASN A 71 -15.93 -2.54 -23.14
CA ASN A 71 -16.42 -1.87 -21.94
C ASN A 71 -16.96 -2.89 -20.95
N VAL A 72 -16.34 -2.92 -19.76
CA VAL A 72 -16.70 -3.83 -18.67
C VAL A 72 -16.97 -3.00 -17.43
N HIS A 73 -18.05 -3.33 -16.74
CA HIS A 73 -18.45 -2.72 -15.47
C HIS A 73 -18.55 -3.81 -14.42
N GLN A 74 -18.16 -3.51 -13.18
CA GLN A 74 -18.18 -4.47 -12.08
C GLN A 74 -18.52 -3.75 -10.78
N VAL A 75 -19.41 -4.34 -9.99
CA VAL A 75 -19.70 -3.93 -8.61
C VAL A 75 -19.32 -5.09 -7.71
N MET A 76 -18.59 -4.81 -6.64
CA MET A 76 -18.12 -5.80 -5.67
C MET A 76 -18.48 -5.37 -4.27
N ALA A 77 -18.83 -6.33 -3.45
CA ALA A 77 -18.91 -6.20 -1.99
C ALA A 77 -18.03 -7.28 -1.35
N GLY A 78 -17.32 -6.94 -0.31
CA GLY A 78 -16.40 -7.86 0.35
C GLY A 78 -16.19 -7.53 1.81
N LEU A 79 -15.44 -8.39 2.47
CA LEU A 79 -15.05 -8.26 3.87
C LEU A 79 -13.55 -8.31 3.98
N ASP A 80 -12.98 -7.51 4.86
CA ASP A 80 -11.58 -7.62 5.29
C ASP A 80 -11.55 -8.13 6.74
N ILE A 81 -11.15 -9.40 6.88
CA ILE A 81 -11.13 -10.13 8.14
C ILE A 81 -9.68 -10.36 8.52
N ILE A 82 -9.30 -9.87 9.71
CA ILE A 82 -7.94 -9.96 10.23
C ILE A 82 -7.96 -10.67 11.57
N LYS A 83 -7.11 -11.67 11.73
CA LYS A 83 -6.87 -12.36 12.99
C LYS A 83 -5.41 -12.31 13.35
N ASN A 84 -5.06 -11.52 14.36
CA ASN A 84 -3.73 -11.58 14.96
C ASN A 84 -3.61 -12.82 15.85
N MET A 85 -2.55 -13.58 15.70
CA MET A 85 -2.28 -14.76 16.51
C MET A 85 -1.66 -14.32 17.84
N GLY A 86 -1.95 -15.06 18.92
CA GLY A 86 -1.43 -14.74 20.26
C GLY A 86 -2.20 -13.63 20.98
N GLU A 87 -3.17 -13.01 20.39
CA GLU A 87 -4.09 -12.13 21.09
C GLU A 87 -5.07 -12.97 21.92
N TYR A 88 -4.92 -12.89 23.22
CA TYR A 88 -5.89 -13.45 24.16
C TYR A 88 -6.99 -12.45 24.40
N PRO A 89 -8.28 -12.86 24.39
CA PRO A 89 -9.39 -12.03 24.84
C PRO A 89 -9.39 -11.94 26.39
N VAL A 90 -8.23 -11.90 27.03
CA VAL A 90 -8.15 -11.72 28.46
C VAL A 90 -8.42 -10.24 28.75
N ARG A 91 -9.60 -9.98 29.27
CA ARG A 91 -9.87 -8.77 30.02
C ARG A 91 -8.99 -8.77 31.27
N THR A 92 -7.74 -8.37 31.15
CA THR A 92 -7.04 -7.82 32.29
C THR A 92 -7.73 -6.50 32.57
N PRO A 93 -8.28 -6.29 33.79
CA PRO A 93 -8.78 -4.98 34.16
C PRO A 93 -7.60 -4.02 34.02
N ALA A 94 -7.65 -3.16 33.02
CA ALA A 94 -6.67 -2.09 32.92
C ALA A 94 -6.81 -1.23 34.17
N ALA A 95 -5.69 -0.90 34.79
CA ALA A 95 -5.68 0.07 35.88
C ALA A 95 -6.42 1.33 35.39
N ALA A 96 -7.40 1.77 36.17
CA ALA A 96 -8.20 2.95 35.81
C ALA A 96 -7.25 4.11 35.50
N GLY A 97 -7.29 4.60 34.25
CA GLY A 97 -6.47 5.72 33.79
C GLY A 97 -5.30 5.35 32.87
N SER A 98 -5.14 4.07 32.44
CA SER A 98 -4.15 3.72 31.40
C SER A 98 -4.78 3.80 30.00
N ASP A 99 -4.12 4.48 29.06
CA ASP A 99 -4.49 4.53 27.62
C ASP A 99 -4.53 3.16 26.95
N ASP A 100 -4.05 2.11 27.62
CA ASP A 100 -4.04 0.73 27.14
C ASP A 100 -5.41 0.03 27.24
N ALA A 101 -6.37 0.59 27.97
CA ALA A 101 -7.70 0.01 28.12
C ALA A 101 -8.47 -0.02 26.79
N ASP A 102 -8.30 1.02 25.95
CA ASP A 102 -8.96 1.09 24.64
C ASP A 102 -8.23 0.28 23.56
N ARG A 103 -6.91 0.13 23.64
CA ARG A 103 -6.11 -0.64 22.69
C ARG A 103 -6.42 -2.15 22.74
N GLY A 104 -6.74 -2.68 23.92
CA GLY A 104 -7.13 -4.09 24.11
C GLY A 104 -8.46 -4.45 23.45
N LEU A 105 -9.38 -3.50 23.26
CA LEU A 105 -10.69 -3.73 22.63
C LEU A 105 -10.64 -3.60 21.10
N GLU A 106 -9.77 -2.79 20.54
CA GLU A 106 -9.64 -2.62 19.07
C GLU A 106 -9.05 -3.86 18.39
N ASN A 107 -8.16 -4.58 19.06
CA ASN A 107 -7.47 -5.74 18.50
C ASN A 107 -8.34 -7.01 18.43
N THR A 108 -9.51 -7.04 19.07
CA THR A 108 -10.41 -8.21 19.04
C THR A 108 -11.40 -8.19 17.86
N ARG A 109 -11.46 -7.13 17.07
CA ARG A 109 -12.37 -7.06 15.92
C ARG A 109 -11.78 -7.86 14.75
N LEU A 110 -12.36 -9.03 14.50
CA LEU A 110 -12.03 -9.88 13.34
C LEU A 110 -12.39 -9.17 12.03
N LEU A 111 -13.55 -8.53 11.96
CA LEU A 111 -13.96 -7.74 10.81
C LEU A 111 -13.37 -6.34 10.92
N ARG A 112 -12.41 -6.03 10.07
CA ARG A 112 -11.78 -4.71 9.98
C ARG A 112 -12.61 -3.75 9.17
N GLU A 113 -13.05 -4.21 7.99
CA GLU A 113 -13.72 -3.35 7.03
C GLU A 113 -14.69 -4.12 6.16
N ILE A 114 -15.71 -3.42 5.65
CA ILE A 114 -16.60 -3.87 4.60
C ILE A 114 -16.24 -3.09 3.35
N THR A 115 -15.76 -3.79 2.32
CA THR A 115 -15.47 -3.16 1.03
C THR A 115 -16.72 -3.14 0.16
N LEU A 116 -16.93 -2.02 -0.52
CA LEU A 116 -18.00 -1.86 -1.51
C LEU A 116 -17.48 -0.91 -2.60
N TRP A 117 -17.30 -1.45 -3.79
CA TRP A 117 -16.70 -0.66 -4.85
C TRP A 117 -17.26 -0.98 -6.23
N TYR A 118 -17.20 0.02 -7.08
CA TYR A 118 -17.51 -0.05 -8.48
C TYR A 118 -16.24 0.12 -9.31
N ARG A 119 -16.11 -0.67 -10.37
CA ARG A 119 -15.04 -0.59 -11.35
C ARG A 119 -15.59 -0.53 -12.75
N PHE A 120 -14.96 0.27 -13.59
CA PHE A 120 -15.10 0.17 -15.03
C PHE A 120 -13.75 -0.01 -15.71
N ASP A 121 -13.76 -0.73 -16.82
CA ASP A 121 -12.62 -0.89 -17.73
C ASP A 121 -13.10 -0.48 -19.13
N LEU A 122 -12.45 0.53 -19.73
CA LEU A 122 -12.72 1.01 -21.09
C LEU A 122 -11.48 0.76 -21.94
N ALA A 123 -11.61 -0.10 -22.95
CA ALA A 123 -10.52 -0.42 -23.87
C ALA A 123 -10.66 0.37 -25.17
N PHE A 124 -9.65 1.18 -25.46
CA PHE A 124 -9.45 1.88 -26.71
C PHE A 124 -8.47 1.12 -27.61
N SER A 125 -8.29 1.55 -28.85
CA SER A 125 -7.36 0.89 -29.77
C SER A 125 -5.91 0.82 -29.28
N LYS A 126 -5.46 1.84 -28.55
CA LYS A 126 -4.05 1.96 -28.06
C LYS A 126 -3.94 2.19 -26.56
N ALA A 127 -5.04 2.25 -25.84
CA ALA A 127 -5.05 2.56 -24.41
C ALA A 127 -6.16 1.79 -23.70
N LYS A 128 -6.01 1.64 -22.39
CA LYS A 128 -7.04 1.15 -21.47
C LYS A 128 -7.18 2.16 -20.33
N LEU A 129 -8.42 2.59 -20.08
CA LEU A 129 -8.78 3.39 -18.91
C LEU A 129 -9.49 2.49 -17.91
N THR A 130 -9.04 2.49 -16.67
CA THR A 130 -9.71 1.81 -15.56
C THR A 130 -10.06 2.86 -14.51
N GLY A 131 -11.29 2.82 -14.00
CA GLY A 131 -11.71 3.60 -12.84
C GLY A 131 -12.25 2.68 -11.75
N VAL A 132 -11.96 3.01 -10.49
CA VAL A 132 -12.47 2.32 -9.30
C VAL A 132 -12.95 3.36 -8.31
N PHE A 133 -14.11 3.13 -7.67
CA PHE A 133 -14.74 4.06 -6.74
C PHE A 133 -15.36 3.30 -5.56
N GLY A 134 -15.20 3.82 -4.35
CA GLY A 134 -15.72 3.26 -3.11
C GLY A 134 -14.60 2.77 -2.19
N ALA A 135 -14.92 1.84 -1.29
CA ALA A 135 -13.95 1.15 -0.43
C ALA A 135 -13.39 -0.06 -1.20
N TYR A 136 -12.18 0.01 -1.70
CA TYR A 136 -11.60 -0.98 -2.61
C TYR A 136 -10.20 -1.43 -2.19
N PRO A 137 -9.80 -2.69 -2.52
CA PRO A 137 -8.49 -3.21 -2.16
C PRO A 137 -7.34 -2.35 -2.70
N ARG A 138 -6.39 -2.00 -1.84
CA ARG A 138 -5.15 -1.26 -2.17
C ARG A 138 -4.33 -1.96 -3.26
N SER A 139 -4.46 -3.29 -3.38
CA SER A 139 -3.85 -4.08 -4.45
C SER A 139 -4.32 -3.74 -5.87
N LEU A 140 -5.39 -2.96 -6.03
CA LEU A 140 -5.84 -2.46 -7.34
C LEU A 140 -4.97 -1.30 -7.84
N SER A 141 -4.28 -0.55 -6.96
CA SER A 141 -3.21 0.37 -7.35
C SER A 141 -2.02 -0.42 -7.91
N GLN A 142 -1.44 0.05 -9.00
CA GLN A 142 -0.39 -0.65 -9.74
C GLN A 142 0.94 0.09 -9.74
N GLY A 143 0.97 1.32 -9.22
CA GLY A 143 2.20 2.11 -9.09
C GLY A 143 3.23 1.41 -8.20
N ASN A 144 4.48 1.48 -8.58
CA ASN A 144 5.59 0.95 -7.79
C ASN A 144 6.15 2.05 -6.89
N TYR A 145 5.40 2.39 -5.86
CA TYR A 145 5.80 3.39 -4.88
C TYR A 145 6.94 2.88 -4.00
N SER A 146 7.89 3.74 -3.68
CA SER A 146 8.90 3.49 -2.66
C SER A 146 8.26 3.29 -1.29
N GLN A 147 8.97 2.66 -0.37
CA GLN A 147 8.58 2.56 1.04
C GLN A 147 8.57 3.91 1.77
N ALA A 148 9.15 4.94 1.18
CA ALA A 148 9.02 6.30 1.67
C ALA A 148 7.57 6.81 1.60
N PHE A 149 6.75 6.29 0.66
CA PHE A 149 5.33 6.62 0.53
C PHE A 149 4.45 5.72 1.40
N TRP A 150 4.70 4.40 1.38
CA TRP A 150 3.85 3.39 2.02
C TRP A 150 4.70 2.33 2.69
N SER A 151 4.66 2.32 4.01
CA SER A 151 5.37 1.32 4.80
C SER A 151 4.79 -0.09 4.58
N ASP A 152 5.59 -1.12 4.86
CA ASP A 152 5.09 -2.50 4.84
C ASP A 152 3.99 -2.71 5.89
N SER A 153 4.12 -2.10 7.06
CA SER A 153 3.09 -2.17 8.11
C SER A 153 1.77 -1.58 7.64
N LEU A 154 1.78 -0.42 6.97
CA LEU A 154 0.57 0.18 6.41
C LEU A 154 -0.08 -0.75 5.39
N ARG A 155 0.70 -1.31 4.47
CA ARG A 155 0.18 -2.23 3.43
C ARG A 155 -0.49 -3.48 4.00
N HIS A 156 -0.06 -3.93 5.18
CA HIS A 156 -0.67 -5.06 5.86
C HIS A 156 -1.88 -4.68 6.71
N LEU A 157 -1.81 -3.57 7.44
CA LEU A 157 -2.84 -3.19 8.41
C LEU A 157 -3.97 -2.38 7.78
N ASP A 158 -3.67 -1.58 6.75
CA ASP A 158 -4.62 -0.75 6.00
C ASP A 158 -4.64 -1.23 4.53
N ARG A 159 -5.44 -2.28 4.27
CA ARG A 159 -5.43 -3.03 3.00
C ARG A 159 -6.32 -2.42 1.93
N ASN A 160 -7.11 -1.42 2.26
CA ASN A 160 -8.06 -0.81 1.36
C ASN A 160 -7.80 0.69 1.19
N PHE A 161 -8.36 1.24 0.14
CA PHE A 161 -8.51 2.66 -0.10
C PHE A 161 -9.98 3.02 -0.04
N ASP A 162 -10.29 4.16 0.58
CA ASP A 162 -11.63 4.75 0.58
C ASP A 162 -11.68 5.94 -0.37
N GLY A 163 -12.20 5.76 -1.58
CA GLY A 163 -12.28 6.89 -2.50
C GLY A 163 -12.32 6.53 -3.97
N ALA A 164 -11.31 7.01 -4.73
CA ALA A 164 -11.29 6.85 -6.18
C ALA A 164 -9.88 6.52 -6.71
N LEU A 165 -9.83 5.77 -7.80
CA LEU A 165 -8.62 5.46 -8.55
C LEU A 165 -8.92 5.53 -10.05
N LEU A 166 -8.08 6.24 -10.79
CA LEU A 166 -8.07 6.26 -12.24
C LEU A 166 -6.71 5.78 -12.75
N GLN A 167 -6.72 4.88 -13.71
CA GLN A 167 -5.51 4.32 -14.33
C GLN A 167 -5.63 4.39 -15.85
N LEU A 168 -4.60 4.92 -16.49
CA LEU A 168 -4.44 4.91 -17.93
C LEU A 168 -3.23 4.07 -18.31
N GLN A 169 -3.44 3.05 -19.12
CA GLN A 169 -2.40 2.15 -19.59
C GLN A 169 -2.31 2.14 -21.10
N THR A 170 -1.12 2.28 -21.63
CA THR A 170 -0.77 2.08 -23.03
C THR A 170 0.29 0.98 -23.18
N SER A 171 0.78 0.73 -24.38
CA SER A 171 1.89 -0.23 -24.60
C SER A 171 3.22 0.23 -23.97
N LYS A 172 3.42 1.54 -23.79
CA LYS A 172 4.69 2.12 -23.33
C LYS A 172 4.56 3.00 -22.08
N ALA A 173 3.37 3.33 -21.65
CA ALA A 173 3.16 4.22 -20.52
C ALA A 173 2.05 3.70 -19.61
N PHE A 174 2.21 3.93 -18.34
CA PHE A 174 1.21 3.73 -17.30
C PHE A 174 1.11 5.00 -16.46
N PHE A 175 -0.09 5.38 -16.12
CA PHE A 175 -0.38 6.49 -15.23
C PHE A 175 -1.50 6.08 -14.28
N GLU A 176 -1.38 6.44 -13.01
CA GLU A 176 -2.48 6.37 -12.06
C GLU A 176 -2.54 7.60 -11.18
N VAL A 177 -3.75 7.96 -10.79
CA VAL A 177 -4.06 8.92 -9.75
C VAL A 177 -5.20 8.38 -8.92
N GLY A 178 -5.08 8.49 -7.61
CA GLY A 178 -6.12 8.09 -6.69
C GLY A 178 -6.25 9.05 -5.52
N CYS A 179 -7.35 8.89 -4.80
CA CYS A 179 -7.62 9.59 -3.56
C CYS A 179 -8.03 8.54 -2.52
N ASP A 180 -7.43 8.61 -1.35
CA ASP A 180 -7.76 7.83 -0.16
C ASP A 180 -8.31 8.78 0.89
N TRP A 181 -9.59 8.66 1.22
CA TRP A 181 -10.28 9.48 2.20
C TRP A 181 -10.27 8.78 3.55
N LYS A 182 -9.39 9.22 4.46
CA LYS A 182 -9.14 8.55 5.75
C LYS A 182 -10.05 9.03 6.86
N GLY A 183 -10.61 10.22 6.75
CA GLY A 183 -11.50 10.77 7.76
C GLY A 183 -12.25 12.02 7.33
N TYR A 184 -13.48 12.17 7.78
CA TYR A 184 -14.21 13.43 7.66
C TYR A 184 -14.23 14.16 9.00
N GLN A 185 -14.26 15.49 8.96
CA GLN A 185 -14.18 16.33 10.12
C GLN A 185 -15.38 16.14 11.07
N SER A 186 -15.07 15.94 12.34
CA SER A 186 -16.05 15.94 13.42
C SER A 186 -15.49 16.59 14.68
N GLU A 187 -16.13 16.45 15.84
CA GLU A 187 -15.65 17.03 17.08
C GLU A 187 -14.23 16.56 17.45
N PHE A 188 -13.96 15.25 17.29
CA PHE A 188 -12.68 14.64 17.65
C PHE A 188 -11.95 14.03 16.44
N ARG A 189 -12.61 13.84 15.31
CA ARG A 189 -12.05 13.23 14.13
C ARG A 189 -11.50 14.31 13.19
N ARG A 190 -10.32 14.05 12.65
CA ARG A 190 -9.66 14.93 11.69
C ARG A 190 -10.26 14.75 10.29
N GLU A 191 -10.28 15.83 9.51
CA GLU A 191 -10.41 15.71 8.06
C GLU A 191 -9.07 15.28 7.49
N GLU A 192 -9.05 14.16 6.83
CA GLU A 192 -7.82 13.58 6.33
C GLU A 192 -8.04 12.89 5.00
N PHE A 193 -7.23 13.23 4.00
CA PHE A 193 -7.20 12.53 2.73
C PHE A 193 -5.82 12.58 2.10
N VAL A 194 -5.53 11.60 1.26
CA VAL A 194 -4.29 11.49 0.51
C VAL A 194 -4.61 11.38 -0.97
N ILE A 195 -4.09 12.31 -1.77
CA ILE A 195 -4.03 12.14 -3.21
C ILE A 195 -2.70 11.49 -3.54
N PHE A 196 -2.73 10.38 -4.27
CA PHE A 196 -1.52 9.70 -4.71
C PHE A 196 -1.48 9.61 -6.24
N THR A 197 -0.29 9.63 -6.80
CA THR A 197 -0.07 9.55 -8.24
C THR A 197 1.19 8.78 -8.56
N TYR A 198 1.15 8.04 -9.66
CA TYR A 198 2.29 7.35 -10.21
C TYR A 198 2.23 7.40 -11.73
N GLY A 199 3.35 7.63 -12.35
CA GLY A 199 3.45 7.57 -13.80
C GLY A 199 4.77 6.98 -14.24
N GLU A 200 4.73 6.19 -15.33
CA GLU A 200 5.92 5.67 -15.96
C GLU A 200 5.79 5.65 -17.48
N TRP A 201 6.88 5.93 -18.16
CA TRP A 201 7.04 5.85 -19.59
C TRP A 201 8.29 5.02 -19.92
N THR A 202 8.13 4.00 -20.78
CA THR A 202 9.17 3.08 -21.19
C THR A 202 9.51 3.29 -22.67
N PRO A 203 10.33 4.32 -23.00
CA PRO A 203 10.71 4.62 -24.39
C PRO A 203 11.48 3.48 -25.05
N LYS A 204 12.30 2.80 -24.27
CA LYS A 204 13.07 1.61 -24.65
C LYS A 204 12.84 0.49 -23.64
N GLU A 205 12.95 -0.75 -24.05
CA GLU A 205 12.74 -1.90 -23.15
C GLU A 205 13.65 -1.87 -21.90
N TRP A 206 14.82 -1.29 -22.03
CA TRP A 206 15.82 -1.20 -20.98
C TRP A 206 15.71 0.07 -20.13
N LEU A 207 14.91 1.09 -20.55
CA LEU A 207 14.79 2.38 -19.85
C LEU A 207 13.34 2.68 -19.52
N THR A 208 13.08 3.04 -18.28
CA THR A 208 11.81 3.59 -17.80
C THR A 208 12.09 4.89 -17.07
N LEU A 209 11.34 5.93 -17.39
CA LEU A 209 11.33 7.21 -16.70
C LEU A 209 9.97 7.36 -16.02
N GLY A 210 9.93 7.97 -14.84
CA GLY A 210 8.65 8.12 -14.16
C GLY A 210 8.69 9.01 -12.94
N TRP A 211 7.56 9.04 -12.25
CA TRP A 211 7.40 9.72 -10.97
C TRP A 211 6.45 8.95 -10.06
N ALA A 212 6.57 9.18 -8.77
CA ALA A 212 5.59 8.87 -7.74
C ALA A 212 5.31 10.12 -6.91
N GLY A 213 4.15 10.22 -6.29
CA GLY A 213 3.82 11.34 -5.42
C GLY A 213 2.64 11.06 -4.51
N THR A 214 2.69 11.64 -3.31
CA THR A 214 1.57 11.74 -2.37
C THR A 214 1.40 13.18 -1.93
N PHE A 215 0.15 13.60 -1.82
CA PHE A 215 -0.26 14.90 -1.33
C PHE A 215 -1.25 14.65 -0.18
N HIS A 216 -0.74 14.71 1.04
CA HIS A 216 -1.49 14.38 2.24
C HIS A 216 -1.99 15.65 2.90
N HIS A 217 -3.31 15.76 2.98
CA HIS A 217 -4.02 16.79 3.72
C HIS A 217 -4.42 16.24 5.08
N PHE A 218 -3.75 16.71 6.12
CA PHE A 218 -3.98 16.31 7.50
C PHE A 218 -4.52 17.51 8.28
N ALA A 219 -5.84 17.67 8.27
CA ALA A 219 -6.51 18.78 8.95
C ALA A 219 -6.82 18.46 10.42
N GLY A 220 -7.32 19.46 11.15
CA GLY A 220 -7.78 19.29 12.52
C GLY A 220 -9.19 18.75 12.62
N SER A 221 -9.61 18.50 13.87
CA SER A 221 -11.01 18.31 14.26
C SER A 221 -11.61 19.68 14.70
N TYR A 222 -12.90 19.69 15.02
CA TYR A 222 -13.50 20.91 15.61
C TYR A 222 -12.86 21.28 16.95
N LYS A 223 -12.47 20.28 17.74
CA LYS A 223 -11.82 20.50 19.04
C LYS A 223 -10.34 20.86 18.93
N TYR A 224 -9.64 20.32 17.94
CA TYR A 224 -8.22 20.51 17.72
C TYR A 224 -7.97 21.03 16.30
N PRO A 225 -8.22 22.33 16.06
CA PRO A 225 -8.04 22.92 14.73
C PRO A 225 -6.57 22.93 14.35
N GLY A 226 -6.31 22.87 13.06
CA GLY A 226 -4.98 22.95 12.48
C GLY A 226 -4.88 22.14 11.21
N VAL A 227 -3.95 22.51 10.36
CA VAL A 227 -3.70 21.80 9.09
C VAL A 227 -2.22 21.56 8.95
N VAL A 228 -1.86 20.33 8.62
CA VAL A 228 -0.51 19.94 8.22
C VAL A 228 -0.58 19.44 6.78
N ASP A 229 0.26 20.01 5.94
CA ASP A 229 0.49 19.50 4.59
C ASP A 229 1.74 18.60 4.64
N ASP A 230 1.60 17.35 4.22
CA ASP A 230 2.72 16.42 4.05
C ASP A 230 2.71 15.90 2.61
N ASN A 231 3.55 16.49 1.78
CA ASN A 231 3.67 16.14 0.38
C ASN A 231 5.02 15.48 0.14
N LEU A 232 5.03 14.41 -0.64
CA LEU A 232 6.24 13.70 -1.04
C LEU A 232 6.18 13.40 -2.53
N VAL A 233 7.25 13.71 -3.27
CA VAL A 233 7.38 13.41 -4.69
C VAL A 233 8.70 12.73 -4.99
N GLU A 234 8.72 11.87 -6.02
CA GLU A 234 9.90 11.12 -6.47
C GLU A 234 9.91 11.05 -7.99
N PRO A 235 10.60 11.94 -8.72
CA PRO A 235 11.03 11.64 -10.08
C PRO A 235 12.08 10.54 -10.08
N PHE A 236 12.04 9.63 -11.07
CA PHE A 236 12.99 8.53 -11.16
C PHE A 236 13.34 8.14 -12.60
N ALA A 237 14.51 7.51 -12.74
CA ALA A 237 14.92 6.77 -13.92
C ALA A 237 15.24 5.32 -13.53
N GLN A 238 14.83 4.35 -14.35
CA GLN A 238 15.02 2.93 -14.07
C GLN A 238 15.62 2.21 -15.29
N LEU A 239 16.69 1.45 -15.04
CA LEU A 239 17.26 0.52 -15.99
C LEU A 239 16.65 -0.89 -15.79
N ASN A 240 16.27 -1.53 -16.89
CA ASN A 240 15.77 -2.89 -16.93
C ASN A 240 16.75 -3.78 -17.70
N ALA A 241 17.70 -4.37 -16.99
CA ALA A 241 18.83 -5.08 -17.58
C ALA A 241 18.72 -6.61 -17.57
N GLY A 242 17.59 -7.19 -17.06
CA GLY A 242 17.44 -8.64 -16.90
C GLY A 242 17.69 -9.43 -18.18
N LYS A 243 17.17 -8.95 -19.33
CA LYS A 243 17.37 -9.58 -20.64
C LYS A 243 18.84 -9.56 -21.08
N MET A 244 19.56 -8.46 -20.80
CA MET A 244 20.99 -8.31 -21.11
C MET A 244 21.85 -9.20 -20.20
N ALA A 245 21.47 -9.34 -18.94
CA ALA A 245 22.17 -10.15 -17.95
C ALA A 245 21.80 -11.65 -17.99
N GLY A 246 20.86 -12.07 -18.84
CA GLY A 246 20.40 -13.46 -18.92
C GLY A 246 19.63 -13.97 -17.71
N ILE A 247 19.10 -13.07 -16.87
CA ILE A 247 18.30 -13.41 -15.68
C ILE A 247 16.86 -12.89 -15.83
N GLN A 248 15.96 -13.40 -15.00
CA GLN A 248 14.53 -13.09 -15.11
C GLN A 248 14.22 -11.63 -14.89
N LEU A 249 14.90 -10.98 -13.93
CA LEU A 249 14.78 -9.57 -13.64
C LEU A 249 16.13 -9.04 -13.14
N LEU A 250 16.53 -7.91 -13.68
CA LEU A 250 17.56 -7.05 -13.13
C LEU A 250 17.09 -5.61 -13.32
N THR A 251 16.79 -4.94 -12.24
CA THR A 251 16.30 -3.57 -12.25
C THR A 251 17.19 -2.70 -11.37
N LEU A 252 17.55 -1.54 -11.86
CA LEU A 252 18.21 -0.49 -11.10
C LEU A 252 17.42 0.80 -11.29
N ARG A 253 16.89 1.38 -10.22
CA ARG A 253 16.15 2.64 -10.21
C ARG A 253 16.90 3.66 -9.37
N LEU A 254 17.05 4.85 -9.91
CA LEU A 254 17.54 6.02 -9.21
C LEU A 254 16.41 7.05 -9.15
N GLY A 255 16.03 7.45 -7.95
CA GLY A 255 15.03 8.45 -7.67
C GLY A 255 15.56 9.58 -6.79
N TRP A 256 14.86 10.70 -6.79
CA TRP A 256 15.04 11.78 -5.84
C TRP A 256 13.76 11.99 -5.06
N LEU A 257 13.79 11.67 -3.77
CA LEU A 257 12.67 11.91 -2.84
C LEU A 257 12.75 13.36 -2.35
N GLN A 258 11.65 14.11 -2.53
CA GLN A 258 11.52 15.49 -2.09
C GLN A 258 10.24 15.63 -1.29
N ALA A 259 10.37 15.84 0.02
CA ALA A 259 9.24 16.19 0.88
C ALA A 259 9.03 17.71 0.88
N MET A 260 7.77 18.13 1.04
CA MET A 260 7.35 19.51 1.22
C MET A 260 6.28 19.52 2.30
N GLN A 261 6.66 19.94 3.50
CA GLN A 261 5.82 19.80 4.69
C GLN A 261 5.62 21.15 5.38
N ARG A 262 4.43 21.39 5.86
CA ARG A 262 4.10 22.61 6.58
C ARG A 262 3.05 22.34 7.63
N ASP A 263 3.41 22.56 8.90
CA ASP A 263 2.45 22.73 9.98
C ASP A 263 1.99 24.19 9.98
N ARG A 264 0.77 24.43 9.55
CA ARG A 264 0.24 25.80 9.39
C ARG A 264 -0.06 26.49 10.72
N VAL A 265 -0.11 25.75 11.82
CA VAL A 265 -0.37 26.30 13.15
C VAL A 265 0.91 26.54 13.92
N GLN A 266 1.81 25.56 13.93
CA GLN A 266 3.00 25.59 14.79
C GLN A 266 4.26 26.12 14.08
N GLN A 267 4.29 26.07 12.76
CA GLN A 267 5.45 26.47 11.98
C GLN A 267 5.11 27.51 10.92
N SER A 268 5.92 28.57 10.86
CA SER A 268 5.75 29.63 9.88
C SER A 268 6.33 29.29 8.50
N GLY A 269 7.25 28.32 8.41
CA GLY A 269 7.99 27.94 7.20
C GLY A 269 7.60 26.57 6.64
N THR A 270 7.93 26.35 5.36
CA THR A 270 7.84 25.06 4.72
C THR A 270 9.16 24.31 4.86
N LEU A 271 9.09 23.07 5.37
CA LEU A 271 10.22 22.16 5.45
C LEU A 271 10.34 21.39 4.13
N THR A 272 11.54 21.34 3.58
CA THR A 272 11.80 20.72 2.26
C THR A 272 12.97 19.72 2.33
N PRO A 273 12.89 18.68 3.20
CA PRO A 273 13.93 17.66 3.21
C PRO A 273 13.84 16.79 1.94
N GLY A 274 15.00 16.33 1.49
CA GLY A 274 15.08 15.45 0.33
C GLY A 274 16.36 14.63 0.30
N GLY A 275 16.41 13.64 -0.59
CA GLY A 275 17.57 12.78 -0.78
C GLY A 275 17.41 11.83 -1.95
N ALA A 276 18.51 11.19 -2.31
CA ALA A 276 18.56 10.21 -3.39
C ALA A 276 18.16 8.82 -2.87
N GLU A 277 17.32 8.12 -3.61
CA GLU A 277 16.99 6.71 -3.39
C GLU A 277 17.52 5.86 -4.55
N VAL A 278 18.20 4.78 -4.22
CA VAL A 278 18.59 3.75 -5.18
C VAL A 278 17.85 2.47 -4.83
N TYR A 279 17.13 1.93 -5.80
CA TYR A 279 16.50 0.63 -5.69
C TYR A 279 17.11 -0.33 -6.70
N ALA A 280 17.58 -1.48 -6.24
CA ALA A 280 18.09 -2.55 -7.08
C ALA A 280 17.36 -3.86 -6.78
N GLU A 281 16.95 -4.58 -7.81
CA GLU A 281 16.35 -5.91 -7.69
C GLU A 281 16.95 -6.85 -8.73
N ALA A 282 17.46 -7.98 -8.26
CA ALA A 282 17.88 -9.10 -9.11
C ALA A 282 17.03 -10.32 -8.78
N ARG A 283 16.44 -10.97 -9.81
CA ARG A 283 15.66 -12.19 -9.64
C ARG A 283 16.08 -13.24 -10.67
N HIS A 284 16.35 -14.42 -10.15
CA HIS A 284 16.59 -15.59 -10.99
C HIS A 284 16.07 -16.85 -10.28
N TRP A 285 15.48 -17.79 -11.07
CA TRP A 285 14.71 -18.91 -10.55
C TRP A 285 13.62 -18.44 -9.57
N ASN A 286 13.71 -18.86 -8.32
CA ASN A 286 12.75 -18.48 -7.25
C ASN A 286 13.41 -17.59 -6.18
N ILE A 287 14.61 -17.06 -6.46
CA ILE A 287 15.36 -16.22 -5.53
C ILE A 287 15.33 -14.79 -6.04
N SER A 288 15.09 -13.86 -5.13
CA SER A 288 15.12 -12.43 -5.37
C SER A 288 16.00 -11.75 -4.32
N LEU A 289 16.91 -10.91 -4.77
CA LEU A 289 17.71 -10.02 -3.93
C LEU A 289 17.26 -8.59 -4.21
N VAL A 290 16.99 -7.85 -3.16
CA VAL A 290 16.53 -6.45 -3.24
C VAL A 290 17.41 -5.60 -2.35
N ASN A 291 17.80 -4.44 -2.86
CA ASN A 291 18.47 -3.41 -2.09
C ASN A 291 17.72 -2.08 -2.25
N ARG A 292 17.54 -1.37 -1.14
CA ARG A 292 17.00 -0.01 -1.08
C ARG A 292 17.96 0.84 -0.27
N PHE A 293 18.60 1.76 -0.96
CA PHE A 293 19.56 2.67 -0.36
C PHE A 293 19.00 4.09 -0.44
N TYR A 294 18.99 4.79 0.68
CA TYR A 294 18.60 6.19 0.75
C TYR A 294 19.72 7.02 1.36
N ALA A 295 20.06 8.12 0.73
CA ALA A 295 21.01 9.09 1.24
C ALA A 295 20.42 10.51 1.15
N GLY A 296 20.23 11.15 2.29
CA GLY A 296 19.57 12.45 2.32
C GLY A 296 19.25 12.95 3.72
N LYS A 297 18.25 13.80 3.80
CA LYS A 297 17.75 14.35 5.05
C LYS A 297 16.56 13.52 5.58
N ASN A 298 16.29 13.64 6.88
CA ASN A 298 15.09 13.08 7.49
C ASN A 298 13.83 13.55 6.73
N LEU A 299 13.12 12.60 6.07
CA LEU A 299 11.89 12.90 5.33
C LEU A 299 10.67 13.11 6.24
N MET A 300 10.80 12.85 7.55
CA MET A 300 9.72 12.94 8.54
C MET A 300 10.07 13.92 9.68
N PRO A 301 10.40 15.18 9.37
CA PRO A 301 10.91 16.12 10.36
C PRO A 301 9.91 16.47 11.46
N LEU A 302 8.60 16.31 11.21
CA LEU A 302 7.54 16.58 12.18
C LEU A 302 7.16 15.36 13.04
N TYR A 303 7.78 14.20 12.82
CA TYR A 303 7.36 12.94 13.45
C TYR A 303 7.26 13.02 14.96
N THR A 304 8.27 13.60 15.62
CA THR A 304 8.35 13.74 17.07
C THR A 304 7.74 15.04 17.59
N ASN A 305 7.34 15.95 16.69
CA ASN A 305 6.76 17.23 17.10
C ASN A 305 5.38 17.00 17.72
N PRO A 306 5.03 17.75 18.78
CA PRO A 306 3.70 17.66 19.35
C PRO A 306 2.67 18.20 18.34
N SER A 307 1.59 17.45 18.15
CA SER A 307 0.42 17.93 17.43
C SER A 307 -0.37 18.93 18.29
N VAL A 308 -1.33 19.62 17.69
CA VAL A 308 -2.25 20.51 18.43
C VAL A 308 -2.97 19.77 19.57
N ALA A 309 -3.17 18.46 19.45
CA ALA A 309 -3.75 17.62 20.50
C ALA A 309 -2.77 17.27 21.65
N GLY A 310 -1.50 17.73 21.57
CA GLY A 310 -0.48 17.48 22.58
C GLY A 310 0.23 16.13 22.45
N THR A 311 -0.16 15.27 21.51
CA THR A 311 0.54 14.04 21.14
C THR A 311 1.49 14.32 19.98
N SER A 312 2.51 13.48 19.78
CA SER A 312 3.35 13.58 18.57
C SER A 312 2.56 13.21 17.31
N TYR A 313 2.93 13.78 16.16
CA TYR A 313 2.30 13.41 14.89
C TYR A 313 2.51 11.93 14.53
N GLY A 314 3.73 11.41 14.72
CA GLY A 314 4.04 9.99 14.57
C GLY A 314 3.59 9.39 13.23
N SER A 315 3.09 8.18 13.32
CA SER A 315 2.52 7.43 12.19
C SER A 315 1.14 7.92 11.73
N ASP A 316 0.50 8.79 12.48
CA ASP A 316 -0.78 9.38 12.05
C ASP A 316 -0.58 10.31 10.85
N LEU A 317 0.54 11.07 10.84
CA LEU A 317 0.90 11.93 9.71
C LEU A 317 1.67 11.18 8.63
N TYR A 318 2.57 10.27 9.01
CA TYR A 318 3.50 9.64 8.06
C TYR A 318 3.13 8.20 7.75
N MET A 319 2.77 7.95 6.51
CA MET A 319 2.42 6.61 6.02
C MET A 319 3.63 5.81 5.53
N GLY A 320 4.75 6.47 5.28
CA GLY A 320 6.00 5.85 4.87
C GLY A 320 6.68 5.06 5.97
N SER A 321 7.70 4.32 5.59
CA SER A 321 8.53 3.56 6.54
C SER A 321 9.29 4.51 7.47
N PRO A 322 9.28 4.29 8.79
CA PRO A 322 10.02 5.11 9.75
C PRO A 322 11.53 5.09 9.52
N PHE A 323 12.06 4.17 8.72
CA PHE A 323 13.47 4.13 8.33
C PHE A 323 13.94 5.34 7.52
N TYR A 324 13.03 6.11 6.93
CA TYR A 324 13.37 7.38 6.27
C TYR A 324 13.51 8.58 7.25
N ARG A 325 13.46 8.31 8.56
CA ARG A 325 13.75 9.28 9.65
C ARG A 325 15.24 9.36 9.98
N ILE A 326 16.11 9.05 9.05
CA ILE A 326 17.55 9.07 9.23
C ILE A 326 18.06 10.41 9.78
N GLY A 327 19.12 10.32 10.58
CA GLY A 327 19.80 11.53 11.10
C GLY A 327 18.95 12.37 12.03
N GLN A 328 18.07 11.82 12.82
CA GLN A 328 17.05 12.37 13.75
C GLN A 328 17.13 13.87 14.12
N GLU A 329 18.31 14.48 14.04
CA GLU A 329 18.51 15.90 14.24
C GLU A 329 18.09 16.69 13.00
N ALA A 330 17.29 17.74 13.21
CA ALA A 330 16.84 18.61 12.13
C ALA A 330 18.03 19.12 11.30
N GLY A 331 17.99 18.87 10.00
CA GLY A 331 18.97 19.37 9.04
C GLY A 331 20.21 18.52 8.80
N LYS A 332 20.49 17.48 9.60
CA LYS A 332 21.55 16.51 9.29
C LYS A 332 21.14 15.58 8.17
N SER A 333 22.10 15.17 7.37
CA SER A 333 21.94 14.10 6.37
C SER A 333 22.40 12.78 6.98
N GLY A 334 21.79 11.69 6.55
CA GLY A 334 22.13 10.34 6.95
C GLY A 334 22.04 9.39 5.75
N VAL A 335 22.37 8.14 6.01
CA VAL A 335 22.32 7.04 5.04
C VAL A 335 21.57 5.90 5.66
N TYR A 336 20.59 5.38 4.94
CA TYR A 336 19.88 4.16 5.28
C TYR A 336 20.00 3.15 4.15
N ASP A 337 20.31 1.91 4.50
CA ASP A 337 20.38 0.81 3.55
C ASP A 337 19.55 -0.38 4.05
N ARG A 338 18.79 -0.96 3.14
CA ARG A 338 17.95 -2.13 3.38
C ARG A 338 18.26 -3.20 2.35
N VAL A 339 18.70 -4.35 2.83
CA VAL A 339 19.04 -5.51 1.99
C VAL A 339 18.03 -6.62 2.28
N GLU A 340 17.41 -7.16 1.24
CA GLU A 340 16.40 -8.21 1.33
C GLU A 340 16.80 -9.41 0.49
N ALA A 341 16.62 -10.61 1.05
CA ALA A 341 16.76 -11.86 0.32
C ALA A 341 15.47 -12.67 0.44
N TRP A 342 14.91 -13.10 -0.69
CA TRP A 342 13.64 -13.78 -0.77
C TRP A 342 13.75 -15.08 -1.53
N TRP A 343 13.09 -16.13 -1.04
CA TRP A 343 12.83 -17.35 -1.74
C TRP A 343 11.33 -17.53 -1.95
N GLN A 344 10.88 -17.64 -3.20
CA GLN A 344 9.48 -17.67 -3.61
C GLN A 344 9.21 -18.88 -4.49
N PRO A 345 9.22 -20.13 -3.93
CA PRO A 345 8.93 -21.31 -4.69
C PRO A 345 7.45 -21.34 -5.12
N ARG A 346 7.20 -21.80 -6.33
CA ARG A 346 5.84 -22.08 -6.77
C ARG A 346 5.43 -23.45 -6.24
N ILE A 347 4.57 -23.50 -5.21
CA ILE A 347 4.06 -24.74 -4.63
C ILE A 347 2.89 -25.25 -5.46
N ALA A 348 1.93 -24.39 -5.79
CA ALA A 348 0.78 -24.69 -6.62
C ALA A 348 0.32 -23.45 -7.39
N SER A 349 -0.57 -23.59 -8.36
CA SER A 349 -1.09 -22.44 -9.13
C SER A 349 -1.89 -21.46 -8.28
N PHE A 350 -2.44 -21.92 -7.17
CA PHE A 350 -3.30 -21.17 -6.26
C PHE A 350 -2.63 -20.83 -4.91
N LEU A 351 -1.39 -21.30 -4.72
CA LEU A 351 -0.68 -21.18 -3.45
C LEU A 351 0.73 -20.62 -3.68
N ASP A 352 0.99 -19.44 -3.19
CA ASP A 352 2.31 -18.81 -3.19
C ASP A 352 2.91 -18.87 -1.78
N LEU A 353 4.17 -19.27 -1.67
CA LEU A 353 4.97 -19.18 -0.46
C LEU A 353 6.07 -18.15 -0.69
N LYS A 354 6.28 -17.27 0.28
CA LYS A 354 7.36 -16.30 0.30
C LYS A 354 8.08 -16.40 1.62
N LEU A 355 9.37 -16.69 1.58
CA LEU A 355 10.27 -16.72 2.73
C LEU A 355 11.39 -15.73 2.50
N GLY A 356 11.75 -14.96 3.51
CA GLY A 356 12.83 -14.01 3.34
C GLY A 356 13.36 -13.43 4.62
N THR A 357 14.47 -12.74 4.45
CA THR A 357 15.10 -11.97 5.50
C THR A 357 15.38 -10.55 4.99
N VAL A 358 15.31 -9.61 5.91
CA VAL A 358 15.56 -8.19 5.66
C VAL A 358 16.56 -7.70 6.67
N PHE A 359 17.60 -7.01 6.21
CA PHE A 359 18.63 -6.40 7.05
C PHE A 359 18.56 -4.88 6.92
N HIS A 360 18.72 -4.20 8.04
CA HIS A 360 18.66 -2.75 8.13
C HIS A 360 19.98 -2.18 8.61
N PHE A 361 20.45 -1.13 7.94
CA PHE A 361 21.71 -0.45 8.26
C PHE A 361 21.49 1.07 8.27
N GLU A 362 21.93 1.73 9.35
CA GLU A 362 22.11 3.17 9.48
C GLU A 362 23.26 3.38 10.47
N ASP A 363 24.38 3.93 9.98
CA ASP A 363 25.60 4.02 10.78
C ASP A 363 26.06 2.68 11.39
N GLY A 364 25.81 1.58 10.67
CA GLY A 364 26.03 0.21 11.09
C GLY A 364 24.77 -0.65 11.05
N PHE A 365 24.89 -1.89 11.50
CA PHE A 365 23.75 -2.82 11.54
C PHE A 365 22.74 -2.38 12.61
N GLN A 366 21.45 -2.34 12.22
CA GLN A 366 20.34 -1.89 13.07
C GLN A 366 19.40 -3.02 13.47
N GLY A 367 19.43 -4.12 12.76
CA GLY A 367 18.54 -5.24 13.00
C GLY A 367 18.12 -5.97 11.73
N HIS A 368 17.30 -6.98 11.93
CA HIS A 368 16.81 -7.82 10.83
C HIS A 368 15.35 -8.23 11.02
N GLN A 369 14.79 -8.79 9.95
CA GLN A 369 13.44 -9.37 9.96
C GLN A 369 13.49 -10.73 9.28
N GLU A 370 12.75 -11.72 9.82
CA GLU A 370 12.42 -12.97 9.15
C GLU A 370 10.94 -12.94 8.78
N VAL A 371 10.66 -13.11 7.49
CA VAL A 371 9.30 -12.99 6.96
C VAL A 371 8.87 -14.28 6.31
N VAL A 372 7.66 -14.73 6.68
CA VAL A 372 6.95 -15.84 6.02
C VAL A 372 5.59 -15.33 5.57
N SER A 373 5.29 -15.47 4.29
CA SER A 373 3.94 -15.20 3.75
C SER A 373 3.47 -16.40 2.96
N LEU A 374 2.27 -16.88 3.27
CA LEU A 374 1.58 -17.95 2.56
C LEU A 374 0.28 -17.38 2.01
N ILE A 375 0.17 -17.28 0.68
CA ILE A 375 -0.97 -16.66 0.02
C ILE A 375 -1.74 -17.70 -0.79
N PHE A 376 -3.00 -17.87 -0.45
CA PHE A 376 -3.95 -18.72 -1.17
C PHE A 376 -4.96 -17.82 -1.92
N SER A 377 -5.21 -18.14 -3.19
CA SER A 377 -6.17 -17.41 -4.03
C SER A 377 -7.21 -18.36 -4.64
N LEU A 378 -8.46 -18.16 -4.26
CA LEU A 378 -9.59 -18.93 -4.79
C LEU A 378 -9.83 -18.63 -6.27
N ASP A 379 -9.67 -17.38 -6.70
CA ASP A 379 -9.82 -16.98 -8.10
C ASP A 379 -8.93 -17.80 -9.03
N ARG A 380 -7.72 -18.13 -8.60
CA ARG A 380 -6.78 -18.95 -9.38
C ARG A 380 -7.22 -20.42 -9.51
N ILE A 381 -7.99 -20.94 -8.56
CA ILE A 381 -8.56 -22.30 -8.63
C ILE A 381 -9.72 -22.33 -9.63
N LEU A 382 -10.61 -21.37 -9.49
CA LEU A 382 -11.90 -21.36 -10.20
C LEU A 382 -11.76 -20.93 -11.64
N ASN A 383 -10.94 -19.94 -11.91
CA ASN A 383 -10.80 -19.36 -13.24
C ASN A 383 -9.82 -20.09 -14.15
N LYS A 384 -9.26 -21.25 -13.80
CA LYS A 384 -8.37 -22.12 -14.62
C LYS A 384 -7.70 -21.43 -15.82
N LYS A 385 -7.52 -20.10 -15.76
CA LYS A 385 -6.83 -19.37 -16.81
C LYS A 385 -5.40 -19.89 -16.82
N PRO A 386 -4.92 -20.38 -17.97
CA PRO A 386 -3.51 -20.73 -18.09
C PRO A 386 -2.74 -19.53 -17.61
N VAL A 387 -1.86 -19.73 -16.63
CA VAL A 387 -0.96 -18.69 -16.13
C VAL A 387 -0.23 -18.18 -17.38
N LYS A 388 -0.72 -17.09 -17.97
CA LYS A 388 0.01 -16.41 -19.03
C LYS A 388 1.39 -16.18 -18.46
N LYS A 389 2.44 -16.63 -19.16
CA LYS A 389 3.83 -16.35 -18.80
C LYS A 389 3.87 -14.92 -18.32
N VAL A 390 4.20 -14.76 -17.05
CA VAL A 390 4.12 -13.48 -16.34
C VAL A 390 4.89 -12.44 -17.14
N THR A 391 4.16 -11.56 -17.78
CA THR A 391 4.75 -10.37 -18.38
C THR A 391 5.30 -9.50 -17.24
N LYS A 392 6.39 -8.78 -17.48
CA LYS A 392 7.16 -7.92 -16.56
C LYS A 392 6.35 -7.16 -15.51
N TYR A 393 5.06 -6.97 -15.68
CA TYR A 393 4.18 -6.15 -14.85
C TYR A 393 3.35 -6.90 -13.82
N GLN A 394 3.21 -8.23 -13.91
CA GLN A 394 2.37 -8.98 -12.97
C GLN A 394 3.09 -9.39 -11.67
N PHE A 395 4.43 -9.36 -11.63
CA PHE A 395 5.19 -9.66 -10.40
C PHE A 395 5.30 -8.49 -9.42
N LYS A 396 4.90 -7.28 -9.81
CA LYS A 396 4.82 -6.13 -8.90
C LYS A 396 3.71 -6.24 -7.84
N ARG A 397 2.88 -7.30 -7.87
CA ARG A 397 1.67 -7.42 -7.05
C ARG A 397 1.77 -8.37 -5.86
N ILE A 398 2.94 -8.90 -5.56
CA ILE A 398 3.12 -9.75 -4.38
C ILE A 398 4.12 -9.04 -3.46
N ILE A 399 3.69 -7.92 -2.92
CA ILE A 399 4.21 -7.33 -1.70
C ILE A 399 3.01 -6.78 -0.94
#